data_31ba9b1fb402875e77cc38a64923b122
#
_entry.id   31ba9b1fb402875e77cc38a64923b122
#
_cell.length_a   1.000
_cell.length_b   1.000
_cell.length_c   1.000
_cell.angle_alpha   90.00
_cell.angle_beta   90.00
_cell.angle_gamma   90.00
#
_symmetry.space_group_name_H-M   'P 1'
#
loop_
_entity.id
_entity.type
_entity.pdbx_description
1 polymer ?
#
loop_
_entity_poly.entity_id
_entity_poly.type
_entity_poly.pdbx_seq_one_letter_code
_entity_poly.pdbx_strand_id
1 'polypeptide(L)'
;MLTDTPLADAVLASLDLDPRIPDSLEIAVDADDGAVTLRGTVERFSQRRAAGDDAHDVEGVYDVDNQLKVSLTGADRRDDDEIRGIALQILIWDVDVPSDAVDVKVDDGWVKLTGDVSYQFESNAAYEDVAGLTGVVGVTNEIRVTNP
;
A
#
# COMPACT_ATOMS: atom_id res chain seq x y z
N MET A 1 -14.15 -23.86 14.65
CA MET A 1 -13.33 -22.71 15.01
C MET A 1 -14.20 -21.47 15.08
N LEU A 2 -14.05 -20.70 16.13
CA LEU A 2 -14.91 -19.54 16.33
C LEU A 2 -14.28 -18.32 15.66
N THR A 3 -15.01 -17.72 14.73
CA THR A 3 -14.62 -16.45 14.14
C THR A 3 -14.78 -15.34 15.18
N ASP A 4 -13.82 -14.43 15.24
CA ASP A 4 -13.87 -13.30 16.17
C ASP A 4 -14.74 -12.18 15.59
N THR A 5 -16.06 -12.37 15.69
CA THR A 5 -17.04 -11.44 15.13
C THR A 5 -16.92 -10.03 15.73
N PRO A 6 -16.76 -9.86 17.06
CA PRO A 6 -16.59 -8.50 17.62
C PRO A 6 -15.37 -7.78 17.07
N LEU A 7 -14.27 -8.49 16.84
CA LEU A 7 -13.07 -7.88 16.26
C LEU A 7 -13.29 -7.51 14.79
N ALA A 8 -13.93 -8.40 14.02
CA ALA A 8 -14.25 -8.10 12.62
C ALA A 8 -15.16 -6.87 12.52
N ASP A 9 -16.17 -6.76 13.40
CA ASP A 9 -17.06 -5.61 13.43
C ASP A 9 -16.31 -4.32 13.79
N ALA A 10 -15.36 -4.38 14.70
CA ALA A 10 -14.55 -3.23 15.08
C ALA A 10 -13.68 -2.75 13.91
N VAL A 11 -13.11 -3.68 13.14
CA VAL A 11 -12.34 -3.34 11.94
C VAL A 11 -13.25 -2.70 10.89
N LEU A 12 -14.43 -3.27 10.64
CA LEU A 12 -15.39 -2.70 9.69
C LEU A 12 -15.78 -1.28 10.10
N ALA A 13 -16.02 -1.04 11.38
CA ALA A 13 -16.35 0.29 11.87
C ALA A 13 -15.21 1.27 11.62
N SER A 14 -13.97 0.85 11.81
CA SER A 14 -12.79 1.67 11.54
C SER A 14 -12.69 2.03 10.06
N LEU A 15 -12.96 1.07 9.17
CA LEU A 15 -12.95 1.33 7.73
C LEU A 15 -14.05 2.31 7.33
N ASP A 16 -15.24 2.18 7.93
CA ASP A 16 -16.38 3.06 7.64
C ASP A 16 -16.10 4.51 8.03
N LEU A 17 -15.24 4.72 9.02
CA LEU A 17 -14.88 6.06 9.49
C LEU A 17 -13.75 6.69 8.68
N ASP A 18 -13.09 5.93 7.82
CA ASP A 18 -11.97 6.44 7.02
C ASP A 18 -12.49 7.08 5.73
N PRO A 19 -12.33 8.41 5.55
CA PRO A 19 -12.83 9.08 4.36
C PRO A 19 -12.13 8.67 3.06
N ARG A 20 -10.96 8.01 3.16
CA ARG A 20 -10.25 7.50 1.99
C ARG A 20 -10.90 6.24 1.43
N ILE A 21 -11.74 5.59 2.23
CA ILE A 21 -12.40 4.33 1.86
C ILE A 21 -13.90 4.59 1.73
N PRO A 22 -14.40 4.77 0.48
CA PRO A 22 -15.84 5.00 0.27
C PRO A 22 -16.67 3.78 0.67
N ASP A 23 -17.88 4.04 1.17
CA ASP A 23 -18.83 2.99 1.55
C ASP A 23 -19.24 2.10 0.37
N SER A 24 -19.10 2.61 -0.86
CA SER A 24 -19.40 1.86 -2.07
C SER A 24 -18.46 0.69 -2.33
N LEU A 25 -17.29 0.68 -1.67
CA LEU A 25 -16.34 -0.41 -1.84
C LEU A 25 -16.78 -1.61 -0.99
N GLU A 26 -16.74 -2.79 -1.60
CA GLU A 26 -17.11 -4.03 -0.91
C GLU A 26 -15.86 -4.65 -0.30
N ILE A 27 -15.68 -4.45 0.99
CA ILE A 27 -14.56 -5.01 1.74
C ILE A 27 -15.12 -5.98 2.76
N ALA A 28 -14.73 -7.24 2.66
CA ALA A 28 -15.07 -8.27 3.64
C ALA A 28 -13.94 -8.38 4.66
N VAL A 29 -14.32 -8.50 5.92
CA VAL A 29 -13.38 -8.64 7.02
C VAL A 29 -13.66 -9.96 7.75
N ASP A 30 -12.63 -10.79 7.86
CA ASP A 30 -12.66 -11.98 8.69
C ASP A 30 -11.65 -11.79 9.82
N ALA A 31 -12.00 -12.22 11.02
CA ALA A 31 -11.10 -12.17 12.15
C ALA A 31 -11.13 -13.50 12.90
N ASP A 32 -9.96 -13.96 13.31
CA ASP A 32 -9.78 -15.22 14.03
C ASP A 32 -8.62 -15.06 15.00
N ASP A 33 -8.94 -14.98 16.28
CA ASP A 33 -7.95 -14.91 17.36
C ASP A 33 -6.90 -13.80 17.16
N GLY A 34 -7.37 -12.63 16.75
CA GLY A 34 -6.51 -11.46 16.53
C GLY A 34 -5.91 -11.35 15.14
N ALA A 35 -6.02 -12.37 14.31
CA ALA A 35 -5.57 -12.33 12.92
C ALA A 35 -6.73 -11.89 12.03
N VAL A 36 -6.52 -10.82 11.28
CA VAL A 36 -7.55 -10.21 10.42
C VAL A 36 -7.20 -10.43 8.96
N THR A 37 -8.19 -10.84 8.16
CA THR A 37 -8.06 -10.97 6.72
C THR A 37 -9.01 -9.97 6.05
N LEU A 38 -8.47 -9.17 5.15
CA LEU A 38 -9.25 -8.23 4.33
C LEU A 38 -9.36 -8.78 2.92
N ARG A 39 -10.59 -8.85 2.39
CA ARG A 39 -10.86 -9.34 1.03
C ARG A 39 -11.77 -8.38 0.30
N GLY A 40 -11.64 -8.35 -0.99
CA GLY A 40 -12.48 -7.52 -1.85
C GLY A 40 -11.66 -6.75 -2.85
N THR A 41 -12.26 -5.69 -3.39
CA THR A 41 -11.64 -4.88 -4.43
C THR A 41 -11.73 -3.41 -4.06
N VAL A 42 -10.64 -2.70 -4.24
CA VAL A 42 -10.57 -1.26 -4.06
C VAL A 42 -10.17 -0.62 -5.39
N GLU A 43 -10.32 0.69 -5.49
CA GLU A 43 -10.09 1.41 -6.75
C GLU A 43 -8.67 1.96 -6.86
N ARG A 44 -7.96 2.10 -5.74
CA ARG A 44 -6.62 2.67 -5.69
C ARG A 44 -5.75 1.94 -4.68
N PHE A 45 -4.45 1.90 -4.95
CA PHE A 45 -3.49 1.29 -4.02
C PHE A 45 -3.49 2.01 -2.67
N SER A 46 -3.68 3.33 -2.65
CA SER A 46 -3.77 4.09 -1.39
C SER A 46 -4.92 3.62 -0.50
N GLN A 47 -6.03 3.19 -1.09
CA GLN A 47 -7.17 2.64 -0.34
C GLN A 47 -6.83 1.28 0.26
N ARG A 48 -6.10 0.46 -0.48
CA ARG A 48 -5.63 -0.83 0.02
C ARG A 48 -4.72 -0.64 1.23
N ARG A 49 -3.81 0.31 1.15
CA ARG A 49 -2.90 0.64 2.26
C ARG A 49 -3.67 1.20 3.44
N ALA A 50 -4.60 2.11 3.20
CA ALA A 50 -5.43 2.71 4.25
C ALA A 50 -6.23 1.65 4.99
N ALA A 51 -6.82 0.70 4.27
CA ALA A 51 -7.58 -0.39 4.89
C ALA A 51 -6.68 -1.25 5.79
N GLY A 52 -5.48 -1.58 5.33
CA GLY A 52 -4.52 -2.34 6.13
C GLY A 52 -4.10 -1.59 7.39
N ASP A 53 -3.82 -0.30 7.26
CA ASP A 53 -3.43 0.54 8.40
C ASP A 53 -4.57 0.66 9.41
N ASP A 54 -5.80 0.88 8.94
CA ASP A 54 -6.98 0.98 9.80
C ASP A 54 -7.19 -0.31 10.59
N ALA A 55 -7.02 -1.46 9.93
CA ALA A 55 -7.16 -2.75 10.59
C ALA A 55 -6.08 -2.96 11.66
N HIS A 56 -4.84 -2.57 11.36
CA HIS A 56 -3.74 -2.68 12.33
C HIS A 56 -3.95 -1.82 13.56
N ASP A 57 -4.62 -0.68 13.41
CA ASP A 57 -4.84 0.26 14.51
C ASP A 57 -5.95 -0.18 15.47
N VAL A 58 -6.73 -1.20 15.11
CA VAL A 58 -7.80 -1.69 15.97
C VAL A 58 -7.20 -2.50 17.12
N GLU A 59 -7.64 -2.21 18.35
CA GLU A 59 -7.19 -2.93 19.52
C GLU A 59 -7.57 -4.40 19.42
N GLY A 60 -6.63 -5.29 19.70
CA GLY A 60 -6.83 -6.73 19.61
C GLY A 60 -6.32 -7.35 18.32
N VAL A 61 -5.96 -6.55 17.33
CA VAL A 61 -5.39 -7.04 16.08
C VAL A 61 -3.89 -7.17 16.22
N TYR A 62 -3.35 -8.36 15.98
CA TYR A 62 -1.91 -8.56 16.00
C TYR A 62 -1.34 -8.84 14.60
N ASP A 63 -2.18 -9.26 13.65
CA ASP A 63 -1.75 -9.55 12.29
C ASP A 63 -2.84 -9.20 11.29
N VAL A 64 -2.46 -8.66 10.15
CA VAL A 64 -3.39 -8.32 9.07
C VAL A 64 -2.90 -8.95 7.78
N ASP A 65 -3.74 -9.80 7.17
CA ASP A 65 -3.52 -10.33 5.84
C ASP A 65 -4.39 -9.51 4.87
N ASN A 66 -3.76 -8.59 4.16
CA ASN A 66 -4.46 -7.69 3.25
C ASN A 66 -4.51 -8.31 1.85
N GLN A 67 -5.63 -8.96 1.55
CA GLN A 67 -5.86 -9.62 0.26
C GLN A 67 -6.70 -8.76 -0.69
N LEU A 68 -6.85 -7.47 -0.39
CA LEU A 68 -7.58 -6.57 -1.27
C LEU A 68 -6.87 -6.43 -2.61
N LYS A 69 -7.65 -6.43 -3.67
CA LYS A 69 -7.16 -6.23 -5.04
C LYS A 69 -7.45 -4.81 -5.48
N VAL A 70 -6.53 -4.23 -6.22
CA VAL A 70 -6.71 -2.89 -6.79
C VAL A 70 -7.21 -3.04 -8.21
N SER A 71 -8.38 -2.45 -8.48
CA SER A 71 -8.95 -2.38 -9.84
C SER A 71 -9.11 -0.92 -10.20
N LEU A 72 -8.18 -0.39 -10.98
CA LEU A 72 -8.19 1.02 -11.36
C LEU A 72 -9.36 1.33 -12.29
N THR A 73 -10.00 2.48 -12.06
CA THR A 73 -10.96 3.04 -13.03
C THR A 73 -10.20 3.54 -14.25
N GLY A 74 -10.88 3.69 -15.38
CA GLY A 74 -10.26 4.17 -16.61
C GLY A 74 -9.56 5.52 -16.44
N ALA A 75 -10.10 6.39 -15.58
CA ALA A 75 -9.54 7.72 -15.32
C ALA A 75 -8.21 7.65 -14.55
N ASP A 76 -8.01 6.59 -13.76
CA ASP A 76 -6.82 6.41 -12.93
C ASP A 76 -5.74 5.57 -13.61
N ARG A 77 -6.03 4.97 -14.75
CA ARG A 77 -5.05 4.15 -15.46
C ARG A 77 -3.96 5.00 -16.08
N ARG A 78 -2.74 4.51 -16.00
CA ARG A 78 -1.55 5.13 -16.61
C ARG A 78 -0.70 4.05 -17.23
N ASP A 79 0.00 4.39 -18.31
CA ASP A 79 0.97 3.49 -18.92
C ASP A 79 2.17 3.29 -17.99
N ASP A 80 2.81 2.13 -18.09
CA ASP A 80 3.98 1.81 -17.27
C ASP A 80 5.10 2.84 -17.44
N ASP A 81 5.34 3.31 -18.66
CA ASP A 81 6.35 4.33 -18.94
C ASP A 81 6.01 5.66 -18.28
N GLU A 82 4.74 6.02 -18.25
CA GLU A 82 4.25 7.23 -17.59
C GLU A 82 4.47 7.14 -16.08
N ILE A 83 4.10 6.01 -15.48
CA ILE A 83 4.28 5.79 -14.05
C ILE A 83 5.76 5.85 -13.70
N ARG A 84 6.60 5.19 -14.49
CA ARG A 84 8.05 5.19 -14.26
C ARG A 84 8.63 6.59 -14.33
N GLY A 85 8.21 7.37 -15.32
CA GLY A 85 8.70 8.75 -15.47
C GLY A 85 8.31 9.62 -14.29
N ILE A 86 7.08 9.52 -13.84
CA ILE A 86 6.59 10.29 -12.68
C ILE A 86 7.30 9.82 -11.40
N ALA A 87 7.47 8.51 -11.25
CA ALA A 87 8.17 7.94 -10.10
C ALA A 87 9.61 8.45 -10.01
N LEU A 88 10.35 8.42 -11.12
CA LEU A 88 11.71 8.92 -11.15
C LEU A 88 11.77 10.42 -10.80
N GLN A 89 10.82 11.20 -11.30
CA GLN A 89 10.75 12.62 -11.04
C GLN A 89 10.52 12.93 -9.56
N ILE A 90 9.58 12.22 -8.93
CA ILE A 90 9.25 12.46 -7.51
C ILE A 90 10.41 12.01 -6.60
N LEU A 91 11.10 10.93 -6.95
CA LEU A 91 12.26 10.46 -6.20
C LEU A 91 13.42 11.47 -6.28
N ILE A 92 13.62 12.09 -7.44
CA ILE A 92 14.65 13.13 -7.58
C ILE A 92 14.36 14.34 -6.70
N TRP A 93 13.10 14.69 -6.56
CA TRP A 93 12.68 15.87 -5.79
C TRP A 93 12.63 15.61 -4.27
N ASP A 94 12.58 14.35 -3.86
CA ASP A 94 12.55 14.02 -2.44
C ASP A 94 13.96 14.05 -1.86
N VAL A 95 14.21 14.98 -0.94
CA VAL A 95 15.53 15.16 -0.32
C VAL A 95 15.94 13.96 0.54
N ASP A 96 14.99 13.14 0.96
CA ASP A 96 15.25 11.96 1.78
C ASP A 96 15.62 10.73 0.94
N VAL A 97 15.56 10.85 -0.40
CA VAL A 97 15.83 9.72 -1.30
C VAL A 97 17.12 9.98 -2.08
N PRO A 98 18.13 9.07 -1.95
CA PRO A 98 19.30 9.12 -2.84
C PRO A 98 18.90 8.57 -4.21
N SER A 99 18.32 9.42 -5.07
CA SER A 99 17.66 9.01 -6.30
C SER A 99 18.58 8.29 -7.28
N ASP A 100 19.87 8.60 -7.28
CA ASP A 100 20.85 7.92 -8.12
C ASP A 100 21.17 6.50 -7.65
N ALA A 101 20.79 6.14 -6.43
CA ALA A 101 21.00 4.81 -5.86
C ALA A 101 19.74 3.92 -5.95
N VAL A 102 18.62 4.47 -6.41
CA VAL A 102 17.33 3.75 -6.47
C VAL A 102 16.90 3.61 -7.93
N ASP A 103 16.54 2.38 -8.31
CA ASP A 103 15.99 2.09 -9.63
C ASP A 103 14.51 1.74 -9.53
N VAL A 104 13.77 2.05 -10.59
CA VAL A 104 12.32 1.85 -10.68
C VAL A 104 12.00 1.02 -11.91
N LYS A 105 11.25 -0.06 -11.72
CA LYS A 105 10.66 -0.84 -12.80
C LYS A 105 9.15 -0.88 -12.60
N VAL A 106 8.41 -0.82 -13.71
CA VAL A 106 6.94 -0.87 -13.66
C VAL A 106 6.45 -1.91 -14.66
N ASP A 107 5.56 -2.79 -14.19
CA ASP A 107 4.95 -3.83 -15.00
C ASP A 107 3.46 -3.91 -14.65
N ASP A 108 2.60 -3.55 -15.60
CA ASP A 108 1.13 -3.50 -15.44
C ASP A 108 0.71 -2.73 -14.18
N GLY A 109 1.34 -1.59 -13.94
CA GLY A 109 1.04 -0.74 -12.79
C GLY A 109 1.70 -1.18 -11.48
N TRP A 110 2.38 -2.30 -11.47
CA TRP A 110 3.12 -2.76 -10.29
C TRP A 110 4.54 -2.22 -10.32
N VAL A 111 4.91 -1.46 -9.29
CA VAL A 111 6.21 -0.81 -9.21
C VAL A 111 7.16 -1.66 -8.38
N LYS A 112 8.35 -1.88 -8.91
CA LYS A 112 9.42 -2.54 -8.18
C LYS A 112 10.58 -1.55 -7.97
N LEU A 113 10.96 -1.36 -6.72
CA LEU A 113 12.08 -0.52 -6.32
C LEU A 113 13.26 -1.41 -5.98
N THR A 114 14.43 -1.06 -6.51
CA THR A 114 15.68 -1.77 -6.21
C THR A 114 16.78 -0.74 -5.95
N GLY A 115 17.85 -1.18 -5.32
CA GLY A 115 19.00 -0.34 -5.05
C GLY A 115 19.56 -0.59 -3.66
N ASP A 116 20.59 0.17 -3.32
CA ASP A 116 21.26 0.09 -2.02
C ASP A 116 21.29 1.49 -1.41
N VAL A 117 20.76 1.64 -0.21
CA VAL A 117 20.74 2.90 0.53
C VAL A 117 21.40 2.69 1.89
N SER A 118 21.75 3.80 2.56
CA SER A 118 22.45 3.72 3.84
C SER A 118 21.53 3.63 5.03
N TYR A 119 20.32 4.15 4.93
CA TYR A 119 19.41 4.25 6.06
C TYR A 119 18.03 3.74 5.70
N GLN A 120 17.34 3.17 6.71
CA GLN A 120 15.99 2.64 6.52
C GLN A 120 15.00 3.73 6.10
N PHE A 121 15.15 4.94 6.62
CA PHE A 121 14.22 6.03 6.27
C PHE A 121 14.29 6.38 4.77
N GLU A 122 15.45 6.19 4.14
CA GLU A 122 15.61 6.44 2.71
C GLU A 122 14.80 5.45 1.88
N SER A 123 14.82 4.17 2.27
CA SER A 123 14.00 3.14 1.65
C SER A 123 12.51 3.42 1.86
N ASN A 124 12.13 3.76 3.09
CA ASN A 124 10.74 4.07 3.41
C ASN A 124 10.23 5.27 2.63
N ALA A 125 11.04 6.32 2.50
CA ALA A 125 10.67 7.52 1.74
C ALA A 125 10.43 7.19 0.27
N ALA A 126 11.30 6.39 -0.34
CA ALA A 126 11.12 5.96 -1.73
C ALA A 126 9.83 5.17 -1.91
N TYR A 127 9.54 4.25 -1.01
CA TYR A 127 8.31 3.47 -1.04
C TYR A 127 7.08 4.38 -0.94
N GLU A 128 7.07 5.29 0.03
CA GLU A 128 5.94 6.20 0.25
C GLU A 128 5.70 7.10 -0.98
N ASP A 129 6.76 7.57 -1.60
CA ASP A 129 6.67 8.43 -2.78
C ASP A 129 5.95 7.73 -3.93
N VAL A 130 6.33 6.48 -4.23
CA VAL A 130 5.75 5.76 -5.37
C VAL A 130 4.39 5.15 -5.02
N ALA A 131 4.17 4.79 -3.78
CA ALA A 131 2.91 4.16 -3.36
C ALA A 131 1.71 5.11 -3.50
N GLY A 132 1.95 6.42 -3.44
CA GLY A 132 0.89 7.43 -3.58
C GLY A 132 0.59 7.84 -5.02
N LEU A 133 1.31 7.33 -6.00
CA LEU A 133 1.12 7.76 -7.39
C LEU A 133 -0.13 7.15 -8.02
N THR A 134 -0.83 7.97 -8.82
CA THR A 134 -1.98 7.49 -9.57
C THR A 134 -1.52 6.45 -10.60
N GLY A 135 -2.28 5.38 -10.74
CA GLY A 135 -1.98 4.29 -11.67
C GLY A 135 -1.24 3.12 -11.05
N VAL A 136 -0.69 3.29 -9.84
CA VAL A 136 0.04 2.24 -9.15
C VAL A 136 -0.95 1.27 -8.50
N VAL A 137 -0.80 -0.02 -8.77
CA VAL A 137 -1.63 -1.08 -8.18
C VAL A 137 -0.92 -1.81 -7.06
N GLY A 138 0.39 -1.66 -6.95
CA GLY A 138 1.17 -2.25 -5.89
C GLY A 138 2.63 -1.85 -5.99
N VAL A 139 3.36 -2.04 -4.90
CA VAL A 139 4.78 -1.73 -4.84
C VAL A 139 5.52 -2.87 -4.17
N THR A 140 6.57 -3.35 -4.83
CA THR A 140 7.53 -4.28 -4.23
C THR A 140 8.79 -3.49 -3.93
N ASN A 141 9.11 -3.35 -2.65
CA ASN A 141 10.30 -2.62 -2.23
C ASN A 141 11.43 -3.60 -1.94
N GLU A 142 12.36 -3.70 -2.86
CA GLU A 142 13.56 -4.53 -2.73
C GLU A 142 14.82 -3.69 -2.52
N ILE A 143 14.65 -2.44 -2.07
CA ILE A 143 15.79 -1.59 -1.72
C ILE A 143 16.46 -2.20 -0.48
N ARG A 144 17.78 -2.39 -0.58
CA ARG A 144 18.55 -2.92 0.54
C ARG A 144 19.16 -1.77 1.34
N VAL A 145 19.11 -1.91 2.66
CA VAL A 145 19.78 -0.98 3.55
C VAL A 145 21.14 -1.57 3.90
N THR A 146 22.18 -0.92 3.40
CA THR A 146 23.56 -1.39 3.56
C THR A 146 24.32 -0.43 4.46
N ASN A 147 23.86 -0.31 5.69
CA ASN A 147 24.49 0.57 6.66
C ASN A 147 25.88 0.02 7.04
N PRO A 148 26.94 0.76 6.74
CA PRO A 148 28.30 0.29 7.07
C PRO A 148 28.62 0.31 8.56
#